data_e153d9e2695bf0d4dcf0ba24cd0352bc
#
_entry.id   e153d9e2695bf0d4dcf0ba24cd0352bc
#
_cell.length_a   1.000
_cell.length_b   1.000
_cell.length_c   1.000
_cell.angle_alpha   90.00
_cell.angle_beta   90.00
_cell.angle_gamma   90.00
#
_symmetry.space_group_name_H-M   'P 1'
#
loop_
_entity.id
_entity.type
_entity.pdbx_description
1 polymer ?
#
loop_
_entity_poly.entity_id
_entity_poly.type
_entity_poly.pdbx_seq_one_letter_code
_entity_poly.pdbx_strand_id
1 'polypeptide(L)'
;NICRSTMAEAILSHLLTERKVREKWKVDSAGHGDWHLGKPPEERTLQVLARHSITDYTHTARLITEEDFFTSDYILCMDDYNLEELEAMKPVESQSVLWKLGDFDLKGARNIFDPYYSNTIEIYEKVYTQCYRCCEAFLDYALKN
;
A
#
# COMPACT_ATOMS: atom_id res chain seq x y z
N ASN A 1 -7.53 -1.68 7.21
CA ASN A 1 -6.94 -1.10 5.99
C ASN A 1 -7.91 -1.21 4.83
N ILE A 2 -8.53 -0.10 4.46
CA ILE A 2 -9.55 -0.13 3.41
C ILE A 2 -9.35 0.93 2.32
N CYS A 3 -8.46 1.90 2.48
CA CYS A 3 -8.27 2.97 1.49
C CYS A 3 -6.88 2.97 0.85
N ARG A 4 -5.91 3.61 1.52
CA ARG A 4 -4.58 3.85 0.93
C ARG A 4 -3.79 2.57 0.68
N SER A 5 -3.69 1.72 1.68
CA SER A 5 -2.86 0.52 1.56
C SER A 5 -3.46 -0.50 0.60
N THR A 6 -4.79 -0.60 0.58
CA THR A 6 -5.45 -1.49 -0.39
C THR A 6 -5.30 -0.96 -1.81
N MET A 7 -5.39 0.35 -1.99
CA MET A 7 -5.15 0.96 -3.30
C MET A 7 -3.73 0.68 -3.77
N ALA A 8 -2.74 0.87 -2.89
CA ALA A 8 -1.35 0.61 -3.22
C ALA A 8 -1.10 -0.86 -3.53
N GLU A 9 -1.72 -1.77 -2.75
CA GLU A 9 -1.59 -3.21 -3.00
C GLU A 9 -2.11 -3.58 -4.39
N ALA A 10 -3.28 -3.07 -4.76
CA ALA A 10 -3.88 -3.35 -6.06
C ALA A 10 -3.01 -2.82 -7.20
N ILE A 11 -2.51 -1.59 -7.06
CA ILE A 11 -1.65 -0.96 -8.07
C ILE A 11 -0.35 -1.75 -8.21
N LEU A 12 0.28 -2.10 -7.10
CA LEU A 12 1.55 -2.83 -7.13
C LEU A 12 1.39 -4.18 -7.80
N SER A 13 0.31 -4.91 -7.45
CA SER A 13 0.02 -6.21 -8.07
C SER A 13 -0.19 -6.07 -9.57
N HIS A 14 -0.90 -5.01 -9.98
CA HIS A 14 -1.15 -4.73 -11.40
C HIS A 14 0.16 -4.45 -12.14
N LEU A 15 1.02 -3.61 -11.57
CA LEU A 15 2.31 -3.28 -12.18
C LEU A 15 3.23 -4.50 -12.28
N LEU A 16 3.23 -5.36 -11.27
CA LEU A 16 4.01 -6.59 -11.32
C LEU A 16 3.51 -7.52 -12.42
N THR A 17 2.20 -7.58 -12.63
CA THR A 17 1.63 -8.35 -13.73
C THR A 17 2.04 -7.78 -15.08
N GLU A 18 1.98 -6.45 -15.23
CA GLU A 18 2.41 -5.80 -16.47
C GLU A 18 3.89 -6.03 -16.76
N ARG A 19 4.72 -6.05 -15.73
CA ARG A 19 6.16 -6.31 -15.86
C ARG A 19 6.50 -7.79 -15.96
N LYS A 20 5.48 -8.66 -15.93
CA LYS A 20 5.62 -10.12 -16.08
C LYS A 20 6.46 -10.78 -14.99
N VAL A 21 6.42 -10.21 -13.77
CA VAL A 21 7.14 -10.76 -12.62
C VAL A 21 6.21 -11.03 -11.42
N ARG A 22 4.90 -11.00 -11.63
CA ARG A 22 3.91 -11.12 -10.54
C ARG A 22 4.10 -12.39 -9.72
N GLU A 23 4.42 -13.51 -10.36
CA GLU A 23 4.55 -14.80 -9.68
C GLU A 23 5.78 -14.88 -8.77
N LYS A 24 6.74 -13.98 -8.93
CA LYS A 24 7.93 -13.92 -8.08
C LYS A 24 7.71 -13.07 -6.84
N TRP A 25 6.54 -12.45 -6.71
CA TRP A 25 6.24 -11.51 -5.65
C TRP A 25 4.97 -11.92 -4.93
N LYS A 26 4.98 -11.74 -3.61
CA LYS A 26 3.77 -11.83 -2.80
C LYS A 26 3.48 -10.44 -2.26
N VAL A 27 2.27 -9.95 -2.52
CA VAL A 27 1.84 -8.59 -2.12
C VAL A 27 0.61 -8.71 -1.25
N ASP A 28 0.59 -8.00 -0.13
CA ASP A 28 -0.55 -7.96 0.77
C ASP A 28 -0.59 -6.60 1.45
N SER A 29 -1.66 -6.30 2.15
CA SER A 29 -1.78 -5.10 2.94
C SER A 29 -2.42 -5.39 4.28
N ALA A 30 -2.15 -4.53 5.27
CA ALA A 30 -2.63 -4.69 6.63
C ALA A 30 -2.79 -3.32 7.28
N GLY A 31 -3.55 -3.25 8.36
CA GLY A 31 -3.77 -2.02 9.10
C GLY A 31 -3.27 -2.11 10.52
N HIS A 32 -3.23 -0.95 11.20
CA HIS A 32 -2.80 -0.83 12.58
C HIS A 32 -3.96 -0.93 13.57
N GLY A 33 -5.16 -0.54 13.15
CA GLY A 33 -6.33 -0.54 14.01
C GLY A 33 -7.38 -1.52 13.52
N ASP A 34 -8.35 -1.81 14.38
CA ASP A 34 -9.37 -2.81 14.11
C ASP A 34 -10.73 -2.22 13.67
N TRP A 35 -10.79 -0.91 13.41
CA TRP A 35 -12.03 -0.23 13.02
C TRP A 35 -12.72 -0.88 11.83
N HIS A 36 -11.94 -1.35 10.87
CA HIS A 36 -12.45 -1.91 9.62
C HIS A 36 -12.14 -3.39 9.47
N LEU A 37 -11.75 -4.05 10.56
CA LEU A 37 -11.37 -5.46 10.52
C LEU A 37 -12.48 -6.29 9.87
N GLY A 38 -12.08 -7.12 8.91
CA GLY A 38 -12.99 -7.99 8.19
C GLY A 38 -13.76 -7.34 7.04
N LYS A 39 -13.62 -6.02 6.85
CA LYS A 39 -14.34 -5.31 5.79
C LYS A 39 -13.60 -5.38 4.46
N PRO A 40 -14.34 -5.27 3.33
CA PRO A 40 -13.70 -5.13 2.03
C PRO A 40 -13.07 -3.75 1.87
N PRO A 41 -12.29 -3.50 0.81
CA PRO A 41 -11.77 -2.17 0.54
C PRO A 41 -12.89 -1.14 0.43
N GLU A 42 -12.58 0.11 0.74
CA GLU A 42 -13.55 1.19 0.66
C GLU A 42 -14.08 1.30 -0.78
N GLU A 43 -15.38 1.54 -0.93
CA GLU A 43 -16.05 1.52 -2.23
C GLU A 43 -15.43 2.50 -3.23
N ARG A 44 -15.07 3.71 -2.79
CA ARG A 44 -14.48 4.71 -3.68
C ARG A 44 -13.08 4.31 -4.15
N THR A 45 -12.34 3.56 -3.31
CA THR A 45 -11.07 2.97 -3.72
C THR A 45 -11.30 2.01 -4.88
N LEU A 46 -12.28 1.11 -4.74
CA LEU A 46 -12.59 0.16 -5.81
C LEU A 46 -13.09 0.85 -7.07
N GLN A 47 -13.88 1.92 -6.93
CA GLN A 47 -14.36 2.68 -8.09
C GLN A 47 -13.22 3.32 -8.87
N VAL A 48 -12.27 3.93 -8.17
CA VAL A 48 -11.11 4.56 -8.82
C VAL A 48 -10.25 3.51 -9.49
N LEU A 49 -9.99 2.40 -8.82
CA LEU A 49 -9.22 1.30 -9.42
C LEU A 49 -9.90 0.81 -10.70
N ALA A 50 -11.22 0.65 -10.69
CA ALA A 50 -11.97 0.21 -11.88
C ALA A 50 -11.86 1.21 -13.03
N ARG A 51 -11.82 2.51 -12.75
CA ARG A 51 -11.62 3.54 -13.77
C ARG A 51 -10.28 3.38 -14.49
N HIS A 52 -9.32 2.76 -13.84
CA HIS A 52 -7.98 2.50 -14.38
C HIS A 52 -7.80 1.04 -14.76
N SER A 53 -8.90 0.34 -14.99
CA SER A 53 -8.93 -1.07 -15.47
C SER A 53 -8.37 -2.08 -14.46
N ILE A 54 -8.37 -1.76 -13.18
CA ILE A 54 -8.00 -2.70 -12.12
C ILE A 54 -9.31 -3.17 -11.47
N THR A 55 -9.85 -4.30 -11.94
CA THR A 55 -11.19 -4.76 -11.57
C THR A 55 -11.22 -6.10 -10.84
N ASP A 56 -10.11 -6.82 -10.79
CA ASP A 56 -10.05 -8.16 -10.21
C ASP A 56 -9.44 -8.18 -8.80
N TYR A 57 -9.37 -7.02 -8.16
CA TYR A 57 -8.77 -6.92 -6.84
C TYR A 57 -9.80 -7.17 -5.74
N THR A 58 -9.44 -8.03 -4.80
CA THR A 58 -10.21 -8.26 -3.58
C THR A 58 -9.27 -8.28 -2.38
N HIS A 59 -9.78 -7.85 -1.24
CA HIS A 59 -9.04 -7.86 0.01
C HIS A 59 -10.00 -7.80 1.18
N THR A 60 -9.64 -8.44 2.29
CA THR A 60 -10.38 -8.34 3.54
C THR A 60 -9.47 -7.67 4.56
N ALA A 61 -9.91 -6.58 5.17
CA ALA A 61 -9.11 -5.82 6.10
C ALA A 61 -8.63 -6.70 7.25
N ARG A 62 -7.33 -6.62 7.54
CA ARG A 62 -6.70 -7.39 8.61
C ARG A 62 -5.71 -6.51 9.36
N LEU A 63 -5.36 -6.93 10.57
CA LEU A 63 -4.33 -6.25 11.35
C LEU A 63 -2.95 -6.76 10.98
N ILE A 64 -1.97 -5.86 11.07
CA ILE A 64 -0.58 -6.27 10.97
C ILE A 64 -0.22 -7.16 12.16
N THR A 65 0.63 -8.15 11.92
CA THR A 65 1.06 -9.10 12.94
C THR A 65 2.58 -9.11 13.07
N GLU A 66 3.08 -9.67 14.17
CA GLU A 66 4.51 -9.84 14.35
C GLU A 66 5.11 -10.71 13.23
N GLU A 67 4.36 -11.73 12.77
CA GLU A 67 4.79 -12.59 11.68
C GLU A 67 5.08 -11.80 10.40
N ASP A 68 4.32 -10.74 10.12
CA ASP A 68 4.53 -9.92 8.93
C ASP A 68 5.96 -9.37 8.86
N PHE A 69 6.56 -9.07 10.02
CA PHE A 69 7.92 -8.56 10.09
C PHE A 69 8.98 -9.62 9.79
N PHE A 70 8.62 -10.89 9.78
CA PHE A 70 9.55 -11.97 9.48
C PHE A 70 9.33 -12.56 8.09
N THR A 71 8.13 -12.39 7.53
CA THR A 71 7.80 -12.95 6.23
C THR A 71 7.90 -11.94 5.09
N SER A 72 7.93 -10.65 5.40
CA SER A 72 7.99 -9.60 4.38
C SER A 72 9.41 -9.07 4.22
N ASP A 73 9.85 -8.91 2.98
CA ASP A 73 11.13 -8.28 2.69
C ASP A 73 11.02 -6.76 2.83
N TYR A 74 9.93 -6.20 2.36
CA TYR A 74 9.64 -4.77 2.44
C TYR A 74 8.29 -4.54 3.09
N ILE A 75 8.23 -3.59 4.01
CA ILE A 75 6.97 -3.14 4.60
C ILE A 75 6.87 -1.65 4.32
N LEU A 76 5.90 -1.26 3.50
CA LEU A 76 5.73 0.12 3.09
C LEU A 76 4.50 0.71 3.78
N CYS A 77 4.66 1.88 4.37
CA CYS A 77 3.56 2.55 5.06
C CYS A 77 3.22 3.88 4.39
N MET A 78 2.13 4.50 4.82
CA MET A 78 1.54 5.61 4.09
C MET A 78 1.97 6.98 4.61
N ASP A 79 2.29 7.10 5.89
CA ASP A 79 2.65 8.38 6.49
C ASP A 79 3.56 8.20 7.71
N ASP A 80 3.98 9.32 8.28
CA ASP A 80 4.91 9.30 9.42
C ASP A 80 4.32 8.62 10.65
N TYR A 81 3.01 8.77 10.87
CA TYR A 81 2.35 8.12 12.00
C TYR A 81 2.42 6.60 11.87
N ASN A 82 2.14 6.07 10.68
CA ASN A 82 2.27 4.65 10.42
C ASN A 82 3.70 4.17 10.63
N LEU A 83 4.67 4.95 10.18
CA LEU A 83 6.07 4.55 10.30
C LEU A 83 6.50 4.45 11.76
N GLU A 84 6.11 5.44 12.58
CA GLU A 84 6.43 5.41 14.01
C GLU A 84 5.85 4.17 14.68
N GLU A 85 4.59 3.82 14.38
CA GLU A 85 3.96 2.63 14.94
C GLU A 85 4.68 1.36 14.51
N LEU A 86 5.05 1.26 13.24
CA LEU A 86 5.74 0.09 12.72
C LEU A 86 7.13 -0.06 13.34
N GLU A 87 7.85 1.05 13.51
CA GLU A 87 9.16 1.00 14.15
C GLU A 87 9.06 0.53 15.60
N ALA A 88 8.01 0.95 16.31
CA ALA A 88 7.79 0.53 17.68
C ALA A 88 7.41 -0.95 17.78
N MET A 89 6.74 -1.50 16.77
CA MET A 89 6.29 -2.90 16.75
C MET A 89 7.35 -3.87 16.24
N LYS A 90 8.29 -3.39 15.42
CA LYS A 90 9.21 -4.27 14.72
C LYS A 90 10.13 -5.02 15.69
N PRO A 91 10.13 -6.37 15.66
CA PRO A 91 11.08 -7.14 16.46
C PRO A 91 12.53 -6.87 16.08
N VAL A 92 13.42 -6.93 17.05
CA VAL A 92 14.85 -6.66 16.82
C VAL A 92 15.43 -7.62 15.77
N GLU A 93 14.96 -8.85 15.75
CA GLU A 93 15.44 -9.89 14.84
C GLU A 93 14.91 -9.75 13.42
N SER A 94 13.91 -8.89 13.19
CA SER A 94 13.33 -8.74 11.87
C SER A 94 14.32 -8.07 10.91
N GLN A 95 14.40 -8.59 9.71
CA GLN A 95 15.23 -8.03 8.63
C GLN A 95 14.38 -7.30 7.59
N SER A 96 13.08 -7.12 7.83
CA SER A 96 12.23 -6.36 6.94
C SER A 96 12.69 -4.92 6.84
N VAL A 97 12.67 -4.37 5.65
CA VAL A 97 12.98 -2.96 5.42
C VAL A 97 11.70 -2.16 5.54
N LEU A 98 11.69 -1.18 6.45
CA LEU A 98 10.54 -0.29 6.65
C LEU A 98 10.77 1.02 5.92
N TRP A 99 9.87 1.37 5.01
CA TRP A 99 9.91 2.65 4.30
C TRP A 99 8.51 3.21 4.18
N LYS A 100 8.41 4.52 4.02
CA LYS A 100 7.15 5.11 3.57
C LYS A 100 7.08 4.96 2.06
N LEU A 101 5.89 4.63 1.54
CA LEU A 101 5.70 4.57 0.10
C LEU A 101 6.03 5.92 -0.54
N GLY A 102 5.68 7.02 0.15
CA GLY A 102 5.99 8.37 -0.32
C GLY A 102 7.47 8.71 -0.41
N ASP A 103 8.35 7.91 0.20
CA ASP A 103 9.79 8.11 0.04
C ASP A 103 10.23 7.90 -1.41
N PHE A 104 9.42 7.18 -2.19
CA PHE A 104 9.67 6.94 -3.61
C PHE A 104 8.98 7.96 -4.50
N ASP A 105 8.30 8.96 -3.93
CA ASP A 105 7.60 9.97 -4.71
C ASP A 105 8.59 10.91 -5.39
N LEU A 106 8.69 10.82 -6.70
CA LEU A 106 9.60 11.65 -7.48
C LEU A 106 9.23 13.13 -7.44
N LYS A 107 8.01 13.45 -7.01
CA LYS A 107 7.56 14.83 -6.82
C LYS A 107 7.79 15.32 -5.38
N GLY A 108 8.31 14.48 -4.51
CA GLY A 108 8.71 14.87 -3.16
C GLY A 108 7.62 14.92 -2.10
N ALA A 109 6.42 14.44 -2.42
CA ALA A 109 5.34 14.36 -1.43
C ALA A 109 5.51 13.07 -0.63
N ARG A 110 6.05 13.19 0.58
CA ARG A 110 6.50 12.03 1.37
C ARG A 110 5.41 11.27 2.10
N ASN A 111 4.22 11.84 2.22
CA ASN A 111 3.10 11.16 2.87
C ASN A 111 1.96 10.98 1.87
N ILE A 112 1.27 9.84 1.98
CA ILE A 112 0.09 9.58 1.16
C ILE A 112 -1.12 10.12 1.92
N PHE A 113 -1.85 11.04 1.33
CA PHE A 113 -3.05 11.63 1.94
C PHE A 113 -4.10 10.56 2.22
N ASP A 114 -4.75 10.64 3.41
CA ASP A 114 -5.82 9.70 3.75
C ASP A 114 -7.17 10.25 3.25
N PRO A 115 -7.78 9.61 2.24
CA PRO A 115 -9.01 10.15 1.65
C PRO A 115 -10.28 9.70 2.36
N TYR A 116 -10.18 8.86 3.40
CA TYR A 116 -11.34 8.18 3.98
C TYR A 116 -12.46 9.15 4.40
N TYR A 117 -12.09 10.29 4.99
CA TYR A 117 -13.05 11.29 5.45
C TYR A 117 -13.40 12.33 4.41
N SER A 118 -12.92 12.17 3.18
CA SER A 118 -13.23 13.09 2.09
C SER A 118 -14.60 12.81 1.50
N ASN A 119 -15.24 13.86 0.96
CA ASN A 119 -16.57 13.75 0.40
C ASN A 119 -16.57 13.56 -1.12
N THR A 120 -15.39 13.58 -1.75
CA THR A 120 -15.32 13.53 -3.22
C THR A 120 -14.43 12.39 -3.69
N ILE A 121 -14.83 11.80 -4.81
CA ILE A 121 -14.04 10.75 -5.45
C ILE A 121 -12.76 11.31 -6.07
N GLU A 122 -12.72 12.61 -6.39
CA GLU A 122 -11.54 13.26 -6.95
C GLU A 122 -10.34 13.17 -6.03
N ILE A 123 -10.56 13.18 -4.71
CA ILE A 123 -9.48 13.01 -3.74
C ILE A 123 -8.90 11.60 -3.83
N TYR A 124 -9.76 10.59 -4.04
CA TYR A 124 -9.32 9.21 -4.24
C TYR A 124 -8.52 9.08 -5.54
N GLU A 125 -8.90 9.82 -6.59
CA GLU A 125 -8.13 9.85 -7.84
C GLU A 125 -6.73 10.42 -7.61
N LYS A 126 -6.60 11.47 -6.80
CA LYS A 126 -5.30 12.05 -6.47
C LYS A 126 -4.43 11.06 -5.70
N VAL A 127 -5.02 10.33 -4.76
CA VAL A 127 -4.31 9.30 -4.02
C VAL A 127 -3.88 8.19 -4.97
N TYR A 128 -4.73 7.78 -5.90
CA TYR A 128 -4.37 6.80 -6.92
C TYR A 128 -3.15 7.26 -7.71
N THR A 129 -3.16 8.48 -8.20
CA THR A 129 -2.07 9.02 -9.02
C THR A 129 -0.75 9.01 -8.24
N GLN A 130 -0.79 9.42 -6.98
CA GLN A 130 0.39 9.42 -6.13
C GLN A 130 0.87 7.99 -5.86
N CYS A 131 -0.04 7.08 -5.49
CA CYS A 131 0.32 5.69 -5.24
C CYS A 131 0.92 5.04 -6.49
N TYR A 132 0.36 5.32 -7.66
CA TYR A 132 0.85 4.74 -8.91
C TYR A 132 2.31 5.14 -9.16
N ARG A 133 2.61 6.44 -9.10
CA ARG A 133 3.99 6.87 -9.36
C ARG A 133 4.97 6.38 -8.29
N CYS A 134 4.53 6.29 -7.03
CA CYS A 134 5.37 5.76 -5.96
C CYS A 134 5.63 4.27 -6.14
N CYS A 135 4.60 3.51 -6.52
CA CYS A 135 4.74 2.07 -6.75
C CYS A 135 5.66 1.79 -7.93
N GLU A 136 5.57 2.58 -9.00
CA GLU A 136 6.49 2.44 -10.13
C GLU A 136 7.93 2.68 -9.69
N ALA A 137 8.17 3.75 -8.94
CA ALA A 137 9.52 4.08 -8.47
C ALA A 137 10.05 3.02 -7.50
N PHE A 138 9.18 2.51 -6.63
CA PHE A 138 9.56 1.44 -5.72
C PHE A 138 9.98 0.19 -6.49
N LEU A 139 9.21 -0.21 -7.51
CA LEU A 139 9.55 -1.38 -8.29
C LEU A 139 10.83 -1.19 -9.09
N ASP A 140 11.06 0.01 -9.62
CA ASP A 140 12.31 0.31 -10.30
C ASP A 140 13.49 0.08 -9.36
N TYR A 141 13.36 0.50 -8.10
CA TYR A 141 14.37 0.28 -7.09
C TYR A 141 14.51 -1.21 -6.75
N ALA A 142 13.39 -1.86 -6.41
CA ALA A 142 13.40 -3.23 -5.90
C ALA A 142 13.83 -4.25 -6.95
N LEU A 143 13.47 -4.04 -8.22
CA LEU A 143 13.81 -4.96 -9.29
C LEU A 143 15.26 -4.83 -9.76
N LYS A 144 15.94 -3.74 -9.42
CA LYS A 144 17.37 -3.57 -9.71
C LYS A 144 18.26 -4.24 -8.68
N ASN A 145 17.71 -4.49 -7.52
CA ASN A 145 18.46 -5.07 -6.40
C ASN A 145 17.96 -6.50 -6.16
#